data_6211b9d63cca439c547d893c1f2c07b7
#
_entry.id   6211b9d63cca439c547d893c1f2c07b7
#
_cell.length_a   1.000
_cell.length_b   1.000
_cell.length_c   1.000
_cell.angle_alpha   90.00
_cell.angle_beta   90.00
_cell.angle_gamma   90.00
#
_symmetry.space_group_name_H-M   'P 1'
#
loop_
_entity.id
_entity.type
_entity.pdbx_description
1 polymer ?
#
loop_
_entity_poly.entity_id
_entity_poly.type
_entity_poly.pdbx_seq_one_letter_code
_entity_poly.pdbx_strand_id
1 'polypeptide(L)'
;MAGLSACGSTETTQPLVAENDPVMVRLADAADKATKALNDIASIQRLQDLPVAAPDLRAAPPILQQPLTLTWDGPVETIVAMLAERAGYRFITSGRAPPMPITISLDVYDKPLVYVLYDIGLQLGQRAELIIDGQRQHMEVRYAAVDQFGQ
;
A
#
# COMPACT_ATOMS: atom_id res chain seq x y z
N MET A 1 48.52 68.49 8.43
CA MET A 1 48.58 67.03 8.02
C MET A 1 47.17 66.58 7.85
N ALA A 2 46.84 66.23 6.65
CA ALA A 2 45.47 65.97 6.19
C ALA A 2 45.01 64.57 6.54
N GLY A 3 43.83 64.45 7.16
CA GLY A 3 43.14 63.19 7.36
C GLY A 3 41.90 63.13 6.50
N LEU A 4 41.92 62.25 5.46
CA LEU A 4 40.75 62.00 4.63
C LEU A 4 39.87 60.93 5.31
N SER A 5 38.66 61.35 5.70
CA SER A 5 37.60 60.44 6.10
C SER A 5 36.82 60.05 4.86
N ALA A 6 36.91 58.77 4.48
CA ALA A 6 36.08 58.19 3.43
C ALA A 6 34.79 57.62 4.09
N CYS A 7 33.66 58.27 3.85
CA CYS A 7 32.33 57.70 4.13
C CYS A 7 31.99 56.70 3.02
N GLY A 8 32.03 55.41 3.36
CA GLY A 8 31.45 54.35 2.54
C GLY A 8 29.95 54.24 2.81
N SER A 9 29.12 54.76 1.89
CA SER A 9 27.69 54.51 1.91
C SER A 9 27.41 53.10 1.46
N THR A 10 27.04 52.22 2.37
CA THR A 10 26.44 50.92 2.06
C THR A 10 25.02 51.15 1.58
N GLU A 11 24.82 51.16 0.27
CA GLU A 11 23.49 51.08 -0.33
C GLU A 11 22.93 49.69 -0.01
N THR A 12 22.05 49.62 0.96
CA THR A 12 21.22 48.46 1.20
C THR A 12 20.17 48.42 0.10
N THR A 13 20.45 47.65 -0.96
CA THR A 13 19.46 47.32 -1.99
C THR A 13 18.41 46.45 -1.34
N GLN A 14 17.33 47.06 -0.83
CA GLN A 14 16.12 46.34 -0.47
C GLN A 14 15.53 45.79 -1.77
N PRO A 15 15.25 44.45 -1.86
CA PRO A 15 14.49 43.94 -2.97
C PRO A 15 13.07 44.55 -2.91
N LEU A 16 12.73 45.35 -3.92
CA LEU A 16 11.37 45.82 -4.15
C LEU A 16 10.51 44.59 -4.48
N VAL A 17 10.03 43.89 -3.46
CA VAL A 17 8.97 42.93 -3.62
C VAL A 17 7.70 43.74 -3.85
N ALA A 18 7.27 43.83 -5.08
CA ALA A 18 5.96 44.39 -5.41
C ALA A 18 4.91 43.42 -4.88
N GLU A 19 4.30 43.74 -3.75
CA GLU A 19 3.28 42.90 -3.06
C GLU A 19 2.02 42.60 -3.90
N ASN A 20 1.93 43.15 -5.12
CA ASN A 20 0.79 42.94 -6.03
C ASN A 20 1.22 42.55 -7.46
N ASP A 21 2.38 41.92 -7.64
CA ASP A 21 2.74 41.39 -8.95
C ASP A 21 1.83 40.19 -9.29
N PRO A 22 1.03 40.24 -10.37
CA PRO A 22 0.13 39.17 -10.78
C PRO A 22 0.87 37.85 -11.07
N VAL A 23 2.16 37.89 -11.35
CA VAL A 23 3.00 36.71 -11.52
C VAL A 23 3.27 36.05 -10.18
N MET A 24 3.56 36.83 -9.14
CA MET A 24 3.80 36.31 -7.78
C MET A 24 2.54 35.71 -7.18
N VAL A 25 1.36 36.31 -7.43
CA VAL A 25 0.08 35.78 -6.98
C VAL A 25 -0.21 34.41 -7.65
N ARG A 26 0.05 34.31 -8.96
CA ARG A 26 -0.13 33.03 -9.69
C ARG A 26 0.86 31.96 -9.23
N LEU A 27 2.09 32.35 -8.92
CA LEU A 27 3.11 31.44 -8.43
C LEU A 27 2.76 30.91 -7.03
N ALA A 28 2.27 31.77 -6.15
CA ALA A 28 1.78 31.37 -4.83
C ALA A 28 0.57 30.40 -4.94
N ASP A 29 -0.42 30.71 -5.78
CA ASP A 29 -1.58 29.84 -6.03
C ASP A 29 -1.17 28.47 -6.61
N ALA A 30 -0.19 28.45 -7.52
CA ALA A 30 0.36 27.22 -8.07
C ALA A 30 1.11 26.39 -7.00
N ALA A 31 1.88 27.06 -6.12
CA ALA A 31 2.57 26.39 -5.02
C ALA A 31 1.60 25.79 -4.01
N ASP A 32 0.53 26.51 -3.67
CA ASP A 32 -0.52 26.04 -2.75
C ASP A 32 -1.25 24.81 -3.33
N LYS A 33 -1.58 24.85 -4.63
CA LYS A 33 -2.19 23.71 -5.33
C LYS A 33 -1.28 22.50 -5.38
N ALA A 34 0.01 22.69 -5.63
CA ALA A 34 0.99 21.63 -5.63
C ALA A 34 1.15 21.02 -4.23
N THR A 35 1.21 21.85 -3.19
CA THR A 35 1.31 21.39 -1.80
C THR A 35 0.06 20.60 -1.39
N LYS A 36 -1.12 21.06 -1.77
CA LYS A 36 -2.37 20.34 -1.52
C LYS A 36 -2.38 18.98 -2.22
N ALA A 37 -2.03 18.95 -3.50
CA ALA A 37 -1.98 17.68 -4.25
C ALA A 37 -0.99 16.69 -3.64
N LEU A 38 0.19 17.14 -3.19
CA LEU A 38 1.17 16.30 -2.51
C LEU A 38 0.64 15.78 -1.16
N ASN A 39 -0.07 16.61 -0.39
CA ASN A 39 -0.68 16.19 0.86
C ASN A 39 -1.81 15.18 0.64
N ASP A 40 -2.62 15.34 -0.40
CA ASP A 40 -3.68 14.39 -0.77
C ASP A 40 -3.07 13.04 -1.17
N ILE A 41 -2.01 13.03 -1.98
CA ILE A 41 -1.26 11.80 -2.33
C ILE A 41 -0.67 11.16 -1.08
N ALA A 42 -0.01 11.93 -0.21
CA ALA A 42 0.58 11.42 1.01
C ALA A 42 -0.45 10.84 1.99
N SER A 43 -1.67 11.39 2.02
CA SER A 43 -2.77 10.87 2.84
C SER A 43 -3.28 9.54 2.31
N ILE A 44 -3.42 9.39 0.99
CA ILE A 44 -3.81 8.13 0.34
C ILE A 44 -2.75 7.06 0.58
N GLN A 45 -1.47 7.39 0.42
CA GLN A 45 -0.37 6.46 0.69
C GLN A 45 -0.36 5.99 2.15
N ARG A 46 -0.58 6.89 3.12
CA ARG A 46 -0.66 6.49 4.54
C ARG A 46 -1.81 5.54 4.83
N LEU A 47 -2.94 5.67 4.14
CA LEU A 47 -4.07 4.74 4.27
C LEU A 47 -3.74 3.37 3.67
N GLN A 48 -2.90 3.32 2.62
CA GLN A 48 -2.42 2.09 2.01
C GLN A 48 -1.30 1.42 2.81
N ASP A 49 -0.49 2.21 3.54
CA ASP A 49 0.62 1.75 4.37
C ASP A 49 0.20 1.37 5.80
N LEU A 50 -1.11 1.42 6.13
CA LEU A 50 -1.57 0.91 7.42
C LEU A 50 -1.21 -0.57 7.50
N PRO A 51 -0.43 -0.99 8.52
CA PRO A 51 -0.11 -2.40 8.69
C PRO A 51 -1.41 -3.18 8.80
N VAL A 52 -1.60 -4.15 7.92
CA VAL A 52 -2.73 -5.08 8.04
C VAL A 52 -2.59 -5.75 9.40
N ALA A 53 -3.54 -5.53 10.30
CA ALA A 53 -3.51 -6.11 11.63
C ALA A 53 -3.47 -7.63 11.53
N ALA A 54 -2.57 -8.27 12.29
CA ALA A 54 -2.54 -9.71 12.35
C ALA A 54 -3.90 -10.24 12.87
N PRO A 55 -4.40 -11.34 12.31
CA PRO A 55 -5.68 -11.90 12.72
C PRO A 55 -5.64 -12.35 14.19
N ASP A 56 -6.74 -12.15 14.91
CA ASP A 56 -6.89 -12.74 16.24
C ASP A 56 -7.18 -14.24 16.11
N LEU A 57 -6.22 -15.05 16.57
CA LEU A 57 -6.36 -16.50 16.55
C LEU A 57 -7.62 -16.97 17.26
N ARG A 58 -8.00 -16.32 18.35
CA ARG A 58 -9.15 -16.70 19.18
C ARG A 58 -10.49 -16.40 18.50
N ALA A 59 -10.51 -15.40 17.63
CA ALA A 59 -11.69 -15.03 16.85
C ALA A 59 -11.84 -15.87 15.58
N ALA A 60 -10.77 -16.58 15.16
CA ALA A 60 -10.80 -17.42 13.97
C ALA A 60 -11.62 -18.71 14.21
N PRO A 61 -12.33 -19.21 13.19
CA PRO A 61 -12.98 -20.52 13.25
C PRO A 61 -11.99 -21.63 13.67
N PRO A 62 -12.43 -22.63 14.47
CA PRO A 62 -11.53 -23.67 15.01
C PRO A 62 -10.71 -24.41 13.94
N ILE A 63 -11.26 -24.61 12.76
CA ILE A 63 -10.56 -25.25 11.64
C ILE A 63 -9.35 -24.42 11.15
N LEU A 64 -9.43 -23.08 11.20
CA LEU A 64 -8.36 -22.20 10.82
C LEU A 64 -7.30 -22.02 11.93
N GLN A 65 -7.59 -22.46 13.15
CA GLN A 65 -6.64 -22.48 14.26
C GLN A 65 -5.71 -23.69 14.21
N GLN A 66 -6.04 -24.70 13.40
CA GLN A 66 -5.24 -25.93 13.30
C GLN A 66 -3.85 -25.60 12.71
N PRO A 67 -2.79 -26.13 13.35
CA PRO A 67 -1.45 -25.93 12.84
C PRO A 67 -1.22 -26.80 11.60
N LEU A 68 -0.38 -26.28 10.70
CA LEU A 68 0.10 -27.04 9.56
C LEU A 68 1.59 -26.77 9.32
N THR A 69 2.22 -27.74 8.68
CA THR A 69 3.59 -27.66 8.21
C THR A 69 3.55 -27.81 6.69
N LEU A 70 4.17 -26.88 5.98
CA LEU A 70 4.08 -26.82 4.52
C LEU A 70 5.23 -25.99 3.97
N THR A 71 5.85 -26.48 2.90
CA THR A 71 6.75 -25.70 2.05
C THR A 71 6.10 -25.57 0.67
N TRP A 72 6.02 -24.36 0.14
CA TRP A 72 5.39 -24.08 -1.14
C TRP A 72 6.15 -22.97 -1.88
N ASP A 73 6.29 -23.17 -3.18
CA ASP A 73 6.77 -22.15 -4.11
C ASP A 73 5.97 -22.31 -5.42
N GLY A 74 5.15 -21.33 -5.74
CA GLY A 74 4.30 -21.42 -6.92
C GLY A 74 3.07 -20.50 -6.91
N PRO A 75 2.12 -20.74 -7.83
CA PRO A 75 0.92 -19.91 -7.98
C PRO A 75 0.08 -19.86 -6.71
N VAL A 76 -0.40 -18.66 -6.36
CA VAL A 76 -1.24 -18.44 -5.17
C VAL A 76 -2.57 -19.18 -5.25
N GLU A 77 -3.18 -19.24 -6.44
CA GLU A 77 -4.47 -19.91 -6.61
C GLU A 77 -4.40 -21.39 -6.20
N THR A 78 -3.32 -22.06 -6.60
CA THR A 78 -3.13 -23.48 -6.32
C THR A 78 -3.02 -23.76 -4.83
N ILE A 79 -2.21 -22.97 -4.12
CA ILE A 79 -2.04 -23.17 -2.68
C ILE A 79 -3.30 -22.77 -1.90
N VAL A 80 -3.96 -21.66 -2.25
CA VAL A 80 -5.20 -21.26 -1.57
C VAL A 80 -6.31 -22.26 -1.82
N ALA A 81 -6.43 -22.83 -3.04
CA ALA A 81 -7.40 -23.89 -3.33
C ALA A 81 -7.16 -25.14 -2.45
N MET A 82 -5.91 -25.58 -2.32
CA MET A 82 -5.52 -26.71 -1.47
C MET A 82 -5.81 -26.44 0.01
N LEU A 83 -5.51 -25.25 0.51
CA LEU A 83 -5.77 -24.87 1.89
C LEU A 83 -7.28 -24.72 2.17
N ALA A 84 -8.04 -24.22 1.19
CA ALA A 84 -9.49 -24.13 1.28
C ALA A 84 -10.12 -25.53 1.37
N GLU A 85 -9.74 -26.45 0.49
CA GLU A 85 -10.21 -27.83 0.52
C GLU A 85 -9.91 -28.50 1.87
N ARG A 86 -8.69 -28.34 2.38
CA ARG A 86 -8.29 -28.86 3.70
C ARG A 86 -9.15 -28.30 4.84
N ALA A 87 -9.54 -27.04 4.75
CA ALA A 87 -10.38 -26.36 5.75
C ALA A 87 -11.89 -26.62 5.54
N GLY A 88 -12.29 -27.30 4.47
CA GLY A 88 -13.70 -27.46 4.11
C GLY A 88 -14.35 -26.19 3.55
N TYR A 89 -13.54 -25.29 2.99
CA TYR A 89 -13.98 -24.04 2.36
C TYR A 89 -14.03 -24.19 0.84
N ARG A 90 -14.91 -23.44 0.21
CA ARG A 90 -14.94 -23.33 -1.25
C ARG A 90 -13.92 -22.30 -1.70
N PHE A 91 -13.11 -22.62 -2.68
CA PHE A 91 -12.21 -21.67 -3.33
C PHE A 91 -12.90 -20.97 -4.50
N ILE A 92 -12.76 -19.67 -4.58
CA ILE A 92 -13.25 -18.83 -5.70
C ILE A 92 -12.21 -17.77 -6.07
N THR A 93 -12.25 -17.34 -7.32
CA THR A 93 -11.46 -16.20 -7.81
C THR A 93 -12.39 -15.14 -8.37
N SER A 94 -12.04 -13.86 -8.21
CA SER A 94 -12.77 -12.75 -8.79
C SER A 94 -11.82 -11.66 -9.29
N GLY A 95 -12.34 -10.77 -10.13
CA GLY A 95 -11.53 -9.79 -10.83
C GLY A 95 -10.87 -10.36 -12.08
N ARG A 96 -10.02 -9.56 -12.71
CA ARG A 96 -9.28 -9.98 -13.91
C ARG A 96 -7.94 -10.59 -13.50
N ALA A 97 -7.78 -11.88 -13.70
CA ALA A 97 -6.51 -12.54 -13.47
C ALA A 97 -5.40 -11.89 -14.32
N PRO A 98 -4.22 -11.64 -13.74
CA PRO A 98 -3.09 -11.10 -14.49
C PRO A 98 -2.59 -12.13 -15.53
N PRO A 99 -1.95 -11.67 -16.64
CA PRO A 99 -1.43 -12.58 -17.67
C PRO A 99 -0.35 -13.53 -17.14
N MET A 100 0.37 -13.14 -16.07
CA MET A 100 1.30 -14.00 -15.35
C MET A 100 0.73 -14.33 -13.96
N PRO A 101 0.72 -15.60 -13.55
CA PRO A 101 0.26 -15.98 -12.22
C PRO A 101 1.04 -15.28 -11.12
N ILE A 102 0.36 -14.89 -10.06
CA ILE A 102 1.02 -14.36 -8.86
C ILE A 102 1.63 -15.55 -8.11
N THR A 103 2.95 -15.61 -8.06
CA THR A 103 3.68 -16.62 -7.30
C THR A 103 3.97 -16.14 -5.89
N ILE A 104 3.92 -17.07 -4.94
CA ILE A 104 4.25 -16.85 -3.53
C ILE A 104 5.13 -17.99 -3.04
N SER A 105 5.93 -17.71 -2.01
CA SER A 105 6.79 -18.68 -1.36
C SER A 105 6.42 -18.79 0.12
N LEU A 106 6.21 -20.00 0.60
CA LEU A 106 5.88 -20.30 1.98
C LEU A 106 6.83 -21.38 2.50
N ASP A 107 7.33 -21.16 3.70
CA ASP A 107 8.04 -22.17 4.48
C ASP A 107 7.55 -22.04 5.93
N VAL A 108 6.62 -22.89 6.30
CA VAL A 108 5.93 -22.81 7.58
C VAL A 108 6.01 -24.15 8.31
N TYR A 109 6.28 -24.08 9.61
CA TYR A 109 6.36 -25.20 10.50
C TYR A 109 5.45 -24.98 11.71
N ASP A 110 4.54 -25.94 11.95
CA ASP A 110 3.61 -25.92 13.09
C ASP A 110 2.89 -24.59 13.28
N LYS A 111 2.47 -23.95 12.17
CA LYS A 111 1.86 -22.63 12.16
C LYS A 111 0.35 -22.73 11.94
N PRO A 112 -0.49 -22.07 12.76
CA PRO A 112 -1.93 -22.03 12.56
C PRO A 112 -2.31 -21.56 11.16
N LEU A 113 -3.28 -22.22 10.52
CA LEU A 113 -3.69 -21.94 9.15
C LEU A 113 -4.08 -20.46 8.94
N VAL A 114 -4.73 -19.82 9.92
CA VAL A 114 -5.11 -18.41 9.85
C VAL A 114 -3.90 -17.50 9.64
N TYR A 115 -2.76 -17.80 10.27
CA TYR A 115 -1.54 -17.03 10.08
C TYR A 115 -0.84 -17.32 8.75
N VAL A 116 -0.96 -18.57 8.26
CA VAL A 116 -0.46 -18.90 6.92
C VAL A 116 -1.24 -18.13 5.85
N LEU A 117 -2.57 -18.08 5.98
CA LEU A 117 -3.43 -17.29 5.08
C LEU A 117 -3.12 -15.78 5.17
N TYR A 118 -2.82 -15.30 6.36
CA TYR A 118 -2.37 -13.91 6.55
C TYR A 118 -1.04 -13.63 5.83
N ASP A 119 -0.05 -14.52 5.95
CA ASP A 119 1.23 -14.39 5.24
C ASP A 119 1.04 -14.39 3.72
N ILE A 120 0.13 -15.23 3.21
CA ILE A 120 -0.26 -15.22 1.79
C ILE A 120 -0.80 -13.84 1.41
N GLY A 121 -1.73 -13.30 2.20
CA GLY A 121 -2.30 -11.97 1.98
C GLY A 121 -1.24 -10.87 1.93
N LEU A 122 -0.25 -10.91 2.82
CA LEU A 122 0.87 -9.96 2.82
C LEU A 122 1.73 -10.08 1.56
N GLN A 123 1.99 -11.29 1.06
CA GLN A 123 2.76 -11.50 -0.17
C GLN A 123 2.00 -11.07 -1.44
N LEU A 124 0.67 -11.13 -1.42
CA LEU A 124 -0.16 -10.62 -2.50
C LEU A 124 -0.04 -9.09 -2.65
N GLY A 125 0.05 -8.37 -1.53
CA GLY A 125 0.16 -6.92 -1.50
C GLY A 125 -0.99 -6.25 -2.24
N GLN A 126 -0.68 -5.31 -3.13
CA GLN A 126 -1.68 -4.57 -3.93
C GLN A 126 -2.13 -5.31 -5.20
N ARG A 127 -1.56 -6.48 -5.51
CA ARG A 127 -1.88 -7.23 -6.74
C ARG A 127 -3.18 -8.01 -6.64
N ALA A 128 -3.48 -8.51 -5.46
CA ALA A 128 -4.70 -9.23 -5.15
C ALA A 128 -4.97 -9.20 -3.63
N GLU A 129 -6.19 -9.46 -3.26
CA GLU A 129 -6.65 -9.57 -1.88
C GLU A 129 -7.11 -10.99 -1.60
N LEU A 130 -6.74 -11.55 -0.45
CA LEU A 130 -7.24 -12.82 0.03
C LEU A 130 -8.36 -12.56 1.05
N ILE A 131 -9.58 -12.99 0.71
CA ILE A 131 -10.77 -12.82 1.52
C ILE A 131 -11.20 -14.19 2.06
N ILE A 132 -11.44 -14.25 3.36
CA ILE A 132 -11.88 -15.47 4.05
C ILE A 132 -13.23 -15.19 4.71
N ASP A 133 -14.28 -15.83 4.22
CA ASP A 133 -15.62 -15.74 4.80
C ASP A 133 -15.93 -17.03 5.56
N GLY A 134 -15.81 -16.94 6.88
CA GLY A 134 -16.09 -18.09 7.76
C GLY A 134 -17.58 -18.46 7.84
N GLN A 135 -18.48 -17.53 7.55
CA GLN A 135 -19.93 -17.79 7.57
C GLN A 135 -20.38 -18.53 6.31
N ARG A 136 -19.87 -18.11 5.15
CA ARG A 136 -20.18 -18.75 3.86
C ARG A 136 -19.23 -19.88 3.51
N GLN A 137 -18.22 -20.09 4.33
CA GLN A 137 -17.18 -21.11 4.13
C GLN A 137 -16.54 -21.01 2.73
N HIS A 138 -16.11 -19.80 2.34
CA HIS A 138 -15.33 -19.62 1.12
C HIS A 138 -14.05 -18.80 1.35
N MET A 139 -13.05 -19.09 0.54
CA MET A 139 -11.81 -18.35 0.39
C MET A 139 -11.76 -17.78 -1.02
N GLU A 140 -11.57 -16.48 -1.14
CA GLU A 140 -11.59 -15.78 -2.41
C GLU A 140 -10.25 -15.10 -2.64
N VAL A 141 -9.66 -15.31 -3.82
CA VAL A 141 -8.57 -14.46 -4.33
C VAL A 141 -9.19 -13.45 -5.28
N ARG A 142 -9.23 -12.20 -4.83
CA ARG A 142 -9.74 -11.07 -5.61
C ARG A 142 -8.59 -10.32 -6.23
N TYR A 143 -8.48 -10.35 -7.55
CA TYR A 143 -7.47 -9.59 -8.27
C TYR A 143 -7.79 -8.10 -8.28
N ALA A 144 -6.77 -7.28 -8.07
CA ALA A 144 -6.92 -5.83 -8.21
C ALA A 144 -7.33 -5.46 -9.63
N ALA A 145 -8.20 -4.46 -9.76
CA ALA A 145 -8.50 -3.89 -11.06
C ALA A 145 -7.21 -3.29 -11.63
N VAL A 146 -6.76 -3.80 -12.77
CA VAL A 146 -5.68 -3.16 -13.53
C VAL A 146 -6.30 -1.92 -14.16
N ASP A 147 -6.13 -0.76 -13.52
CA ASP A 147 -6.50 0.49 -14.14
C ASP A 147 -5.67 0.63 -15.41
N GLN A 148 -6.38 0.66 -16.54
CA GLN A 148 -5.79 0.88 -17.86
C GLN A 148 -5.37 2.36 -18.00
N PHE A 149 -4.44 2.82 -17.16
CA PHE A 149 -3.71 4.05 -17.41
C PHE A 149 -2.32 3.69 -17.94
N GLY A 150 -2.29 3.31 -19.21
CA GLY A 150 -1.07 2.95 -19.92
C GLY A 150 -1.29 2.87 -21.42
N GLN A 151 -1.77 3.97 -22.02
CA GLN A 151 -1.54 4.29 -23.43
C GLN A 151 -1.25 5.76 -23.58
#